data_4b02d05997b089a7336d86374b352765
#
_entry.id   4b02d05997b089a7336d86374b352765
#
_cell.length_a   1.000
_cell.length_b   1.000
_cell.length_c   1.000
_cell.angle_alpha   90.00
_cell.angle_beta   90.00
_cell.angle_gamma   90.00
#
_symmetry.space_group_name_H-M   'P 1'
#
loop_
_entity.id
_entity.type
_entity.pdbx_description
1 polymer ?
#
loop_
_entity_poly.entity_id
_entity_poly.type
_entity_poly.pdbx_seq_one_letter_code
_entity_poly.pdbx_strand_id
1 'polypeptide(L)'
;MRNIVVIGGGPAGMMAAGTAAQNGNKVTIVEKNERFGKKLFITGKGRCNVTNASDPENLIANTPGNPYFLYSAFYTFTSDSTISFFENLGVPIKVERGNRAFPKSDKSGDIVRAMERFLKNNGVNIKLNTTVKNIKVVDGVVKGVETSQGFIECDSVVVATGGLSYPMTGSTGDGFKFAKKCGHKVTSLYPSLVPLKVKEKWVSELMGLSLKNIEVSVKVDNKEVYSGFGEMLFTHYGVSGPLILSASRFVNNMVNKKPKLYIDLKPAMSEKELDNRILRDFTKYANKDFKNALDDLLPQKLIPVIIKLSGIDETKKVNSITKEERAKLLKNIKSLTLTIIDTTGYNEAVVTMGGVDVDEIDPSTMESKIVKGLFFAGEIIDVDSFTGGFNLQIAFSTGYLAGIN
;
A
#
# COMPACT_ATOMS: atom_id res chain seq x y z
N MET A 1 10.68 20.51 29.44
CA MET A 1 10.42 21.10 28.09
C MET A 1 11.65 20.86 27.25
N ARG A 2 11.50 20.13 26.14
CA ARG A 2 12.59 19.82 25.19
C ARG A 2 12.39 20.61 23.90
N ASN A 3 13.47 20.89 23.16
CA ASN A 3 13.41 21.38 21.79
C ASN A 3 13.40 20.17 20.86
N ILE A 4 12.36 20.01 20.08
CA ILE A 4 12.18 18.85 19.17
C ILE A 4 12.08 19.33 17.73
N VAL A 5 12.84 18.71 16.84
CA VAL A 5 12.71 18.93 15.40
C VAL A 5 12.09 17.70 14.75
N VAL A 6 10.99 17.90 14.00
CA VAL A 6 10.36 16.85 13.21
C VAL A 6 10.67 17.06 11.73
N ILE A 7 11.26 16.07 11.08
CA ILE A 7 11.66 16.11 9.66
C ILE A 7 10.60 15.39 8.82
N GLY A 8 9.89 16.16 8.02
CA GLY A 8 8.86 15.67 7.09
C GLY A 8 7.43 16.01 7.54
N GLY A 9 6.70 16.66 6.67
CA GLY A 9 5.31 17.11 6.86
C GLY A 9 4.27 16.15 6.31
N GLY A 10 4.54 14.85 6.39
CA GLY A 10 3.60 13.77 6.14
C GLY A 10 2.70 13.48 7.35
N PRO A 11 1.78 12.48 7.25
CA PRO A 11 0.86 12.15 8.34
C PRO A 11 1.57 11.80 9.65
N ALA A 12 2.65 11.01 9.60
CA ALA A 12 3.43 10.65 10.79
C ALA A 12 4.11 11.86 11.41
N GLY A 13 4.76 12.71 10.61
CA GLY A 13 5.45 13.88 11.13
C GLY A 13 4.51 14.95 11.68
N MET A 14 3.38 15.20 11.04
CA MET A 14 2.37 16.12 11.56
C MET A 14 1.76 15.61 12.88
N MET A 15 1.51 14.30 12.99
CA MET A 15 1.03 13.69 14.22
C MET A 15 2.08 13.83 15.34
N ALA A 16 3.33 13.44 15.07
CA ALA A 16 4.41 13.54 16.05
C ALA A 16 4.64 14.98 16.53
N ALA A 17 4.67 15.95 15.60
CA ALA A 17 4.90 17.35 15.93
C ALA A 17 3.79 17.94 16.80
N GLY A 18 2.52 17.73 16.42
CA GLY A 18 1.39 18.25 17.19
C GLY A 18 1.28 17.60 18.57
N THR A 19 1.46 16.29 18.66
CA THR A 19 1.43 15.53 19.92
C THR A 19 2.57 15.95 20.85
N ALA A 20 3.79 16.08 20.34
CA ALA A 20 4.92 16.55 21.16
C ALA A 20 4.69 17.98 21.69
N ALA A 21 4.08 18.87 20.91
CA ALA A 21 3.73 20.22 21.33
C ALA A 21 2.60 20.23 22.39
N GLN A 22 1.59 19.37 22.26
CA GLN A 22 0.56 19.18 23.29
C GLN A 22 1.15 18.75 24.64
N ASN A 23 2.25 17.99 24.60
CA ASN A 23 2.99 17.56 25.81
C ASN A 23 3.95 18.64 26.36
N GLY A 24 3.79 19.91 25.95
CA GLY A 24 4.53 21.06 26.49
C GLY A 24 5.95 21.22 25.96
N ASN A 25 6.31 20.54 24.82
CA ASN A 25 7.61 20.71 24.20
C ASN A 25 7.61 21.85 23.16
N LYS A 26 8.79 22.43 22.92
CA LYS A 26 8.99 23.40 21.84
C LYS A 26 9.33 22.66 20.55
N VAL A 27 8.38 22.65 19.61
CA VAL A 27 8.48 21.83 18.41
C VAL A 27 8.65 22.67 17.14
N THR A 28 9.60 22.28 16.30
CA THR A 28 9.76 22.80 14.93
C THR A 28 9.56 21.65 13.94
N ILE A 29 8.60 21.78 13.01
CA ILE A 29 8.44 20.85 11.91
C ILE A 29 9.06 21.44 10.64
N VAL A 30 9.91 20.64 9.98
CA VAL A 30 10.65 21.04 8.77
C VAL A 30 10.16 20.21 7.59
N GLU A 31 9.66 20.89 6.55
CA GLU A 31 9.19 20.28 5.31
C GLU A 31 9.89 20.92 4.10
N LYS A 32 10.42 20.07 3.22
CA LYS A 32 11.13 20.55 2.01
C LYS A 32 10.20 21.10 0.93
N ASN A 33 8.94 20.69 0.93
CA ASN A 33 7.93 21.17 0.00
C ASN A 33 7.29 22.48 0.48
N GLU A 34 6.54 23.12 -0.43
CA GLU A 34 5.77 24.34 -0.19
C GLU A 34 4.51 24.13 0.67
N ARG A 35 4.12 22.86 0.92
CA ARG A 35 2.93 22.49 1.71
C ARG A 35 3.07 21.11 2.31
N PHE A 36 2.31 20.86 3.36
CA PHE A 36 2.20 19.56 4.01
C PHE A 36 1.37 18.55 3.23
N GLY A 37 1.54 17.28 3.53
CA GLY A 37 0.63 16.21 3.16
C GLY A 37 0.51 15.93 1.67
N LYS A 38 1.50 16.24 0.82
CA LYS A 38 1.41 16.03 -0.64
C LYS A 38 1.01 14.60 -1.00
N LYS A 39 1.64 13.58 -0.38
CA LYS A 39 1.28 12.18 -0.60
C LYS A 39 -0.08 11.87 0.00
N LEU A 40 -0.38 12.36 1.20
CA LEU A 40 -1.67 12.20 1.87
C LEU A 40 -2.83 12.72 0.98
N PHE A 41 -2.62 13.84 0.31
CA PHE A 41 -3.60 14.49 -0.57
C PHE A 41 -4.06 13.60 -1.73
N ILE A 42 -3.18 12.73 -2.27
CA ILE A 42 -3.49 11.84 -3.39
C ILE A 42 -3.96 10.44 -2.96
N THR A 43 -3.89 10.10 -1.68
CA THR A 43 -4.29 8.79 -1.17
C THR A 43 -5.79 8.53 -1.38
N GLY A 44 -6.17 7.25 -1.54
CA GLY A 44 -7.57 6.85 -1.74
C GLY A 44 -8.23 7.53 -2.95
N LYS A 45 -7.46 7.82 -4.00
CA LYS A 45 -7.93 8.57 -5.20
C LYS A 45 -8.44 9.97 -4.86
N GLY A 46 -7.76 10.67 -3.95
CA GLY A 46 -8.14 12.01 -3.49
C GLY A 46 -9.17 12.05 -2.36
N ARG A 47 -9.62 10.87 -1.86
CA ARG A 47 -10.59 10.78 -0.76
C ARG A 47 -9.94 10.64 0.62
N CYS A 48 -8.72 10.13 0.69
CA CYS A 48 -7.96 9.77 1.89
C CYS A 48 -8.66 8.69 2.75
N ASN A 49 -8.24 7.44 2.61
CA ASN A 49 -8.62 6.36 3.52
C ASN A 49 -7.78 6.46 4.80
N VAL A 50 -8.27 7.17 5.82
CA VAL A 50 -7.49 7.59 6.99
C VAL A 50 -7.08 6.43 7.89
N THR A 51 -7.91 5.40 8.00
CA THR A 51 -7.64 4.19 8.77
C THR A 51 -8.51 3.04 8.29
N ASN A 52 -8.25 1.85 8.82
CA ASN A 52 -9.19 0.74 8.81
C ASN A 52 -9.85 0.68 10.20
N ALA A 53 -11.17 0.81 10.27
CA ALA A 53 -11.96 0.80 11.51
C ALA A 53 -12.06 -0.62 12.08
N SER A 54 -10.94 -1.19 12.47
CA SER A 54 -10.82 -2.53 13.07
C SER A 54 -9.93 -2.49 14.31
N ASP A 55 -10.00 -3.56 15.10
CA ASP A 55 -9.19 -3.73 16.29
C ASP A 55 -7.68 -3.83 15.98
N PRO A 56 -6.81 -3.67 16.99
CA PRO A 56 -5.36 -3.77 16.81
C PRO A 56 -4.92 -5.14 16.27
N GLU A 57 -5.58 -6.23 16.64
CA GLU A 57 -5.28 -7.59 16.16
C GLU A 57 -5.46 -7.69 14.65
N ASN A 58 -6.53 -7.13 14.12
CA ASN A 58 -6.78 -7.10 12.68
C ASN A 58 -5.77 -6.18 11.95
N LEU A 59 -5.40 -5.05 12.56
CA LEU A 59 -4.33 -4.18 12.02
C LEU A 59 -3.01 -4.96 11.91
N ILE A 60 -2.63 -5.72 12.94
CA ILE A 60 -1.44 -6.57 12.98
C ILE A 60 -1.53 -7.68 11.91
N ALA A 61 -2.66 -8.37 11.81
CA ALA A 61 -2.88 -9.45 10.84
C ALA A 61 -2.77 -8.97 9.38
N ASN A 62 -3.05 -7.68 9.13
CA ASN A 62 -2.93 -7.06 7.80
C ASN A 62 -1.57 -6.37 7.55
N THR A 63 -0.60 -6.58 8.44
CA THR A 63 0.76 -6.04 8.35
C THR A 63 1.77 -7.17 8.13
N PRO A 64 2.05 -7.59 6.89
CA PRO A 64 3.00 -8.67 6.61
C PRO A 64 4.46 -8.29 6.88
N GLY A 65 4.77 -7.00 7.01
CA GLY A 65 6.11 -6.48 7.31
C GLY A 65 6.28 -6.15 8.79
N ASN A 66 6.96 -6.99 9.57
CA ASN A 66 7.27 -6.78 10.99
C ASN A 66 6.07 -6.42 11.88
N PRO A 67 4.96 -7.19 11.85
CA PRO A 67 3.69 -6.83 12.49
C PRO A 67 3.82 -6.57 14.00
N TYR A 68 4.61 -7.38 14.71
CA TYR A 68 4.74 -7.33 16.17
C TYR A 68 5.48 -6.10 16.67
N PHE A 69 6.30 -5.46 15.83
CA PHE A 69 6.92 -4.17 16.14
C PHE A 69 5.86 -3.07 16.38
N LEU A 70 4.72 -3.16 15.73
CA LEU A 70 3.65 -2.15 15.81
C LEU A 70 2.69 -2.35 16.99
N TYR A 71 2.88 -3.38 17.80
CA TYR A 71 1.99 -3.71 18.90
C TYR A 71 1.73 -2.49 19.82
N SER A 72 2.80 -1.93 20.38
CA SER A 72 2.69 -0.76 21.26
C SER A 72 2.02 0.44 20.57
N ALA A 73 2.38 0.70 19.30
CA ALA A 73 1.83 1.83 18.55
C ALA A 73 0.33 1.67 18.30
N PHE A 74 -0.14 0.49 17.87
CA PHE A 74 -1.55 0.24 17.57
C PHE A 74 -2.44 0.19 18.82
N TYR A 75 -1.92 -0.26 19.97
CA TYR A 75 -2.66 -0.23 21.23
C TYR A 75 -2.65 1.14 21.89
N THR A 76 -1.60 1.95 21.69
CA THR A 76 -1.53 3.31 22.24
C THR A 76 -2.39 4.29 21.45
N PHE A 77 -2.42 4.17 20.12
CA PHE A 77 -3.23 5.02 19.24
C PHE A 77 -3.96 4.16 18.22
N THR A 78 -5.16 3.74 18.57
CA THR A 78 -6.00 2.78 17.83
C THR A 78 -6.65 3.41 16.58
N SER A 79 -7.33 2.60 15.77
CA SER A 79 -8.18 3.09 14.70
C SER A 79 -9.31 3.99 15.19
N ASP A 80 -9.93 3.66 16.33
CA ASP A 80 -10.96 4.48 16.96
C ASP A 80 -10.39 5.80 17.44
N SER A 81 -9.16 5.79 18.00
CA SER A 81 -8.43 7.02 18.35
C SER A 81 -8.19 7.90 17.12
N THR A 82 -7.84 7.30 15.98
CA THR A 82 -7.67 8.03 14.72
C THR A 82 -8.97 8.65 14.23
N ILE A 83 -10.07 7.93 14.28
CA ILE A 83 -11.40 8.43 13.89
C ILE A 83 -11.79 9.60 14.82
N SER A 84 -11.75 9.39 16.14
CA SER A 84 -12.09 10.40 17.12
C SER A 84 -11.20 11.65 17.01
N PHE A 85 -9.91 11.49 16.73
CA PHE A 85 -8.98 12.59 16.52
C PHE A 85 -9.44 13.51 15.38
N PHE A 86 -9.81 12.96 14.22
CA PHE A 86 -10.28 13.76 13.10
C PHE A 86 -11.66 14.36 13.34
N GLU A 87 -12.57 13.64 13.99
CA GLU A 87 -13.89 14.15 14.36
C GLU A 87 -13.78 15.33 15.34
N ASN A 88 -12.90 15.26 16.34
CA ASN A 88 -12.60 16.35 17.27
C ASN A 88 -11.97 17.57 16.57
N LEU A 89 -11.29 17.37 15.45
CA LEU A 89 -10.79 18.45 14.59
C LEU A 89 -11.85 18.97 13.58
N GLY A 90 -13.11 18.53 13.72
CA GLY A 90 -14.23 18.97 12.89
C GLY A 90 -14.30 18.31 11.51
N VAL A 91 -13.70 17.13 11.35
CA VAL A 91 -13.81 16.33 10.12
C VAL A 91 -14.58 15.04 10.39
N PRO A 92 -15.90 15.01 10.13
CA PRO A 92 -16.70 13.80 10.32
C PRO A 92 -16.21 12.66 9.44
N ILE A 93 -16.12 11.46 10.02
CA ILE A 93 -15.65 10.25 9.33
C ILE A 93 -16.85 9.34 9.02
N LYS A 94 -16.77 8.60 7.92
CA LYS A 94 -17.66 7.49 7.55
C LYS A 94 -16.86 6.22 7.33
N VAL A 95 -17.43 5.09 7.74
CA VAL A 95 -16.86 3.75 7.49
C VAL A 95 -17.60 3.10 6.33
N GLU A 96 -16.86 2.62 5.34
CA GLU A 96 -17.36 1.93 4.16
C GLU A 96 -17.02 0.43 4.21
N ARG A 97 -17.50 -0.33 3.22
CA ARG A 97 -17.22 -1.77 3.10
C ARG A 97 -15.74 -2.09 3.27
N GLY A 98 -15.43 -3.12 4.06
CA GLY A 98 -14.05 -3.52 4.40
C GLY A 98 -13.43 -2.61 5.47
N ASN A 99 -14.24 -2.01 6.32
CA ASN A 99 -13.87 -1.15 7.44
C ASN A 99 -13.01 0.07 7.04
N ARG A 100 -13.08 0.51 5.79
CA ARG A 100 -12.32 1.65 5.29
C ARG A 100 -12.93 2.96 5.76
N ALA A 101 -12.17 3.76 6.49
CA ALA A 101 -12.60 5.03 7.05
C ALA A 101 -12.20 6.21 6.15
N PHE A 102 -13.19 7.04 5.76
CA PHE A 102 -13.01 8.21 4.91
C PHE A 102 -13.65 9.45 5.52
N PRO A 103 -13.17 10.67 5.22
CA PRO A 103 -13.94 11.86 5.55
C PRO A 103 -15.30 11.83 4.82
N LYS A 104 -16.37 12.25 5.49
CA LYS A 104 -17.72 12.30 4.88
C LYS A 104 -17.77 13.15 3.62
N SER A 105 -16.90 14.14 3.51
CA SER A 105 -16.77 15.01 2.33
C SER A 105 -16.15 14.32 1.11
N ASP A 106 -15.53 13.16 1.27
CA ASP A 106 -14.70 12.47 0.26
C ASP A 106 -13.54 13.34 -0.28
N LYS A 107 -13.02 14.26 0.53
CA LYS A 107 -11.93 15.18 0.16
C LYS A 107 -10.74 15.03 1.10
N SER A 108 -9.63 14.51 0.58
CA SER A 108 -8.35 14.39 1.33
C SER A 108 -7.85 15.74 1.87
N GLY A 109 -8.18 16.84 1.20
CA GLY A 109 -7.82 18.18 1.64
C GLY A 109 -8.39 18.56 3.02
N ASP A 110 -9.52 17.98 3.43
CA ASP A 110 -10.08 18.23 4.77
C ASP A 110 -9.21 17.61 5.85
N ILE A 111 -8.68 16.42 5.60
CA ILE A 111 -7.71 15.73 6.49
C ILE A 111 -6.42 16.54 6.61
N VAL A 112 -5.85 17.00 5.48
CA VAL A 112 -4.64 17.83 5.51
C VAL A 112 -4.86 19.12 6.28
N ARG A 113 -5.95 19.84 6.02
CA ARG A 113 -6.30 21.07 6.73
C ARG A 113 -6.54 20.85 8.23
N ALA A 114 -7.14 19.72 8.61
CA ALA A 114 -7.31 19.36 10.01
C ALA A 114 -5.96 19.18 10.70
N MET A 115 -5.03 18.46 10.07
CA MET A 115 -3.67 18.29 10.59
C MET A 115 -2.91 19.62 10.69
N GLU A 116 -3.05 20.52 9.70
CA GLU A 116 -2.44 21.86 9.77
C GLU A 116 -3.02 22.70 10.92
N ARG A 117 -4.34 22.64 11.15
CA ARG A 117 -4.96 23.29 12.33
C ARG A 117 -4.44 22.72 13.64
N PHE A 118 -4.27 21.40 13.71
CA PHE A 118 -3.71 20.72 14.86
C PHE A 118 -2.31 21.24 15.20
N LEU A 119 -1.43 21.38 14.22
CA LEU A 119 -0.09 21.97 14.41
C LEU A 119 -0.16 23.41 14.90
N LYS A 120 -0.95 24.26 14.26
CA LYS A 120 -1.07 25.69 14.59
C LYS A 120 -1.66 25.92 15.98
N ASN A 121 -2.71 25.17 16.34
CA ASN A 121 -3.38 25.29 17.64
C ASN A 121 -2.46 24.89 18.80
N ASN A 122 -1.48 24.04 18.57
CA ASN A 122 -0.48 23.62 19.56
C ASN A 122 0.83 24.42 19.48
N GLY A 123 0.88 25.51 18.71
CA GLY A 123 2.05 26.39 18.67
C GLY A 123 3.29 25.79 18.00
N VAL A 124 3.13 24.81 17.11
CA VAL A 124 4.25 24.22 16.36
C VAL A 124 4.85 25.25 15.42
N ASN A 125 6.18 25.45 15.49
CA ASN A 125 6.92 26.28 14.54
C ASN A 125 7.05 25.56 13.19
N ILE A 126 6.50 26.14 12.12
CA ILE A 126 6.41 25.54 10.80
C ILE A 126 7.49 26.14 9.87
N LYS A 127 8.36 25.28 9.29
CA LYS A 127 9.35 25.65 8.30
C LYS A 127 9.12 24.86 6.99
N LEU A 128 8.37 25.46 6.07
CA LEU A 128 8.20 24.97 4.70
C LEU A 128 9.37 25.38 3.81
N ASN A 129 9.49 24.79 2.62
CA ASN A 129 10.57 25.04 1.67
C ASN A 129 11.96 24.94 2.32
N THR A 130 12.10 24.06 3.32
CA THR A 130 13.31 23.92 4.11
C THR A 130 13.78 22.46 4.05
N THR A 131 14.91 22.25 3.38
CA THR A 131 15.49 20.90 3.24
C THR A 131 16.47 20.64 4.37
N VAL A 132 16.29 19.54 5.09
CA VAL A 132 17.30 19.02 6.04
C VAL A 132 18.40 18.34 5.24
N LYS A 133 19.64 18.65 5.56
CA LYS A 133 20.87 18.12 4.92
C LYS A 133 21.53 17.05 5.76
N ASN A 134 21.48 17.21 7.10
CA ASN A 134 22.15 16.32 8.01
C ASN A 134 21.54 16.39 9.42
N ILE A 135 21.71 15.31 10.21
CA ILE A 135 21.43 15.29 11.65
C ILE A 135 22.79 15.33 12.37
N LYS A 136 22.98 16.30 13.23
CA LYS A 136 24.20 16.43 14.03
C LYS A 136 24.10 15.54 15.27
N VAL A 137 24.97 14.56 15.36
CA VAL A 137 25.12 13.66 16.53
C VAL A 137 26.52 13.87 17.11
N VAL A 138 26.62 13.98 18.41
CA VAL A 138 27.89 14.05 19.15
C VAL A 138 27.80 13.06 20.32
N ASP A 139 28.78 12.19 20.43
CA ASP A 139 28.86 11.18 21.50
C ASP A 139 27.55 10.35 21.63
N GLY A 140 26.97 9.95 20.49
CA GLY A 140 25.76 9.13 20.45
C GLY A 140 24.47 9.89 20.81
N VAL A 141 24.48 11.23 20.90
CA VAL A 141 23.33 12.07 21.27
C VAL A 141 23.05 13.09 20.17
N VAL A 142 21.77 13.29 19.83
CA VAL A 142 21.33 14.36 18.93
C VAL A 142 21.69 15.72 19.49
N LYS A 143 22.13 16.63 18.61
CA LYS A 143 22.45 18.03 18.93
C LYS A 143 21.73 19.04 18.04
N GLY A 144 21.13 18.61 16.93
CA GLY A 144 20.39 19.47 16.01
C GLY A 144 20.39 18.96 14.59
N VAL A 145 19.85 19.76 13.68
CA VAL A 145 19.77 19.48 12.26
C VAL A 145 20.35 20.62 11.42
N GLU A 146 21.10 20.25 10.38
CA GLU A 146 21.60 21.16 9.35
C GLU A 146 20.53 21.28 8.26
N THR A 147 20.10 22.49 7.97
CA THR A 147 19.08 22.74 6.94
C THR A 147 19.60 23.65 5.80
N SER A 148 18.78 23.83 4.78
CA SER A 148 19.04 24.83 3.72
C SER A 148 18.97 26.28 4.24
N GLN A 149 18.41 26.49 5.43
CA GLN A 149 18.19 27.81 6.06
C GLN A 149 19.04 27.99 7.35
N GLY A 150 20.06 27.16 7.55
CA GLY A 150 20.92 27.20 8.73
C GLY A 150 20.75 26.00 9.67
N PHE A 151 21.46 26.06 10.78
CA PHE A 151 21.42 25.03 11.82
C PHE A 151 20.26 25.29 12.78
N ILE A 152 19.56 24.22 13.19
CA ILE A 152 18.53 24.26 14.23
C ILE A 152 19.01 23.34 15.35
N GLU A 153 19.33 23.93 16.50
CA GLU A 153 19.70 23.20 17.71
C GLU A 153 18.45 22.54 18.31
N CYS A 154 18.57 21.28 18.75
CA CYS A 154 17.49 20.55 19.40
C CYS A 154 18.00 19.40 20.25
N ASP A 155 17.15 18.97 21.20
CA ASP A 155 17.40 17.85 22.11
C ASP A 155 16.98 16.52 21.47
N SER A 156 16.00 16.56 20.55
CA SER A 156 15.46 15.37 19.89
C SER A 156 15.07 15.65 18.43
N VAL A 157 15.18 14.62 17.59
CA VAL A 157 14.79 14.63 16.19
C VAL A 157 13.85 13.47 15.90
N VAL A 158 12.69 13.74 15.28
CA VAL A 158 11.80 12.70 14.72
C VAL A 158 11.96 12.68 13.20
N VAL A 159 12.44 11.56 12.65
CA VAL A 159 12.54 11.33 11.20
C VAL A 159 11.24 10.71 10.70
N ALA A 160 10.44 11.48 9.96
CA ALA A 160 9.13 11.09 9.42
C ALA A 160 9.03 11.40 7.91
N THR A 161 10.09 11.12 7.18
CA THR A 161 10.27 11.52 5.78
C THR A 161 9.57 10.63 4.76
N GLY A 162 8.92 9.53 5.22
CA GLY A 162 8.36 8.51 4.35
C GLY A 162 9.42 7.65 3.65
N GLY A 163 8.99 6.87 2.67
CA GLY A 163 9.83 5.96 1.88
C GLY A 163 10.28 6.52 0.53
N LEU A 164 10.11 5.72 -0.54
CA LEU A 164 10.46 6.05 -1.93
C LEU A 164 9.23 6.14 -2.85
N SER A 165 8.06 5.71 -2.39
CA SER A 165 6.85 5.69 -3.21
C SER A 165 6.31 7.09 -3.46
N TYR A 166 5.85 7.33 -4.70
CA TYR A 166 5.44 8.65 -5.20
C TYR A 166 6.51 9.75 -4.99
N PRO A 167 7.72 9.62 -5.56
CA PRO A 167 8.85 10.52 -5.28
C PRO A 167 8.54 12.00 -5.60
N MET A 168 7.62 12.25 -6.54
CA MET A 168 7.12 13.61 -6.85
C MET A 168 6.42 14.30 -5.68
N THR A 169 6.01 13.56 -4.64
CA THR A 169 5.41 14.13 -3.43
C THR A 169 6.43 14.51 -2.36
N GLY A 170 7.70 14.21 -2.59
CA GLY A 170 8.80 14.47 -1.66
C GLY A 170 9.39 13.23 -0.97
N SER A 171 8.83 12.03 -1.21
CA SER A 171 9.37 10.76 -0.68
C SER A 171 10.57 10.29 -1.51
N THR A 172 11.72 10.90 -1.30
CA THR A 172 12.96 10.70 -2.10
C THR A 172 14.03 9.89 -1.37
N GLY A 173 13.70 9.33 -0.20
CA GLY A 173 14.60 8.47 0.58
C GLY A 173 15.67 9.24 1.38
N ASP A 174 15.48 10.54 1.62
CA ASP A 174 16.45 11.32 2.38
C ASP A 174 16.61 10.82 3.81
N GLY A 175 15.52 10.38 4.46
CA GLY A 175 15.56 9.81 5.80
C GLY A 175 16.40 8.54 5.89
N PHE A 176 16.40 7.69 4.86
CA PHE A 176 17.29 6.51 4.83
C PHE A 176 18.76 6.91 4.80
N LYS A 177 19.11 8.02 4.14
CA LYS A 177 20.49 8.56 4.16
C LYS A 177 20.84 9.06 5.56
N PHE A 178 19.90 9.75 6.23
CA PHE A 178 20.11 10.23 7.61
C PHE A 178 20.29 9.06 8.57
N ALA A 179 19.41 8.05 8.51
CA ALA A 179 19.50 6.85 9.33
C ALA A 179 20.84 6.13 9.17
N LYS A 180 21.28 5.91 7.92
CA LYS A 180 22.61 5.29 7.64
C LYS A 180 23.77 6.10 8.20
N LYS A 181 23.74 7.44 8.09
CA LYS A 181 24.78 8.32 8.67
C LYS A 181 24.80 8.26 10.20
N CYS A 182 23.65 8.01 10.83
CA CYS A 182 23.52 7.83 12.26
C CYS A 182 23.85 6.40 12.73
N GLY A 183 24.32 5.52 11.82
CA GLY A 183 24.74 4.15 12.13
C GLY A 183 23.64 3.09 12.01
N HIS A 184 22.44 3.46 11.57
CA HIS A 184 21.33 2.52 11.39
C HIS A 184 21.44 1.71 10.12
N LYS A 185 21.06 0.44 10.22
CA LYS A 185 20.83 -0.43 9.09
C LYS A 185 19.51 -0.05 8.40
N VAL A 186 19.55 0.00 7.08
CA VAL A 186 18.37 0.13 6.23
C VAL A 186 18.28 -1.13 5.40
N THR A 187 17.17 -1.84 5.54
CA THR A 187 16.88 -3.08 4.80
C THR A 187 16.71 -2.81 3.30
N SER A 188 16.66 -3.87 2.51
CA SER A 188 16.46 -3.72 1.05
C SER A 188 15.11 -3.08 0.74
N LEU A 189 15.12 -2.06 -0.09
CA LEU A 189 13.93 -1.28 -0.44
C LEU A 189 13.33 -1.78 -1.74
N TYR A 190 12.02 -2.04 -1.75
CA TYR A 190 11.26 -2.46 -2.92
C TYR A 190 9.93 -1.69 -3.04
N PRO A 191 9.44 -1.43 -4.27
CA PRO A 191 8.10 -0.91 -4.45
C PRO A 191 7.08 -1.96 -4.00
N SER A 192 6.12 -1.59 -3.15
CA SER A 192 5.09 -2.49 -2.63
C SER A 192 3.69 -1.94 -2.90
N LEU A 193 2.70 -2.85 -3.00
CA LEU A 193 1.34 -2.53 -3.42
C LEU A 193 1.35 -1.79 -4.77
N VAL A 194 1.92 -2.45 -5.75
CA VAL A 194 2.27 -1.88 -7.06
C VAL A 194 1.67 -2.75 -8.18
N PRO A 195 1.21 -2.16 -9.30
CA PRO A 195 0.79 -2.94 -10.46
C PRO A 195 1.93 -3.82 -11.01
N LEU A 196 1.56 -4.96 -11.58
CA LEU A 196 2.49 -5.94 -12.13
C LEU A 196 2.47 -5.92 -13.66
N LYS A 197 3.65 -5.89 -14.27
CA LYS A 197 3.85 -6.06 -15.71
C LYS A 197 3.92 -7.54 -16.05
N VAL A 198 3.29 -7.93 -17.13
CA VAL A 198 3.26 -9.34 -17.57
C VAL A 198 3.81 -9.52 -18.99
N LYS A 199 4.22 -10.76 -19.29
CA LYS A 199 4.78 -11.12 -20.59
C LYS A 199 3.73 -11.19 -21.70
N GLU A 200 2.52 -11.57 -21.36
CA GLU A 200 1.42 -11.88 -22.28
C GLU A 200 0.85 -10.58 -22.90
N LYS A 201 1.07 -10.39 -24.21
CA LYS A 201 0.68 -9.16 -24.91
C LYS A 201 -0.83 -8.97 -25.03
N TRP A 202 -1.61 -10.06 -25.03
CA TRP A 202 -3.07 -9.99 -25.13
C TRP A 202 -3.75 -9.29 -23.95
N VAL A 203 -3.05 -9.07 -22.81
CA VAL A 203 -3.63 -8.34 -21.69
C VAL A 203 -4.01 -6.90 -22.05
N SER A 204 -3.33 -6.30 -23.03
CA SER A 204 -3.66 -4.95 -23.53
C SER A 204 -5.03 -4.88 -24.19
N GLU A 205 -5.50 -5.97 -24.77
CA GLU A 205 -6.85 -6.09 -25.36
C GLU A 205 -7.93 -6.03 -24.27
N LEU A 206 -7.59 -6.40 -23.04
CA LEU A 206 -8.46 -6.39 -21.87
C LEU A 206 -8.36 -5.11 -21.03
N MET A 207 -7.57 -4.12 -21.42
CA MET A 207 -7.38 -2.88 -20.68
C MET A 207 -8.72 -2.30 -20.21
N GLY A 208 -8.82 -2.00 -18.88
CA GLY A 208 -10.03 -1.47 -18.25
C GLY A 208 -11.05 -2.53 -17.81
N LEU A 209 -10.88 -3.81 -18.17
CA LEU A 209 -11.73 -4.88 -17.66
C LEU A 209 -11.39 -5.15 -16.19
N SER A 210 -12.37 -4.97 -15.32
CA SER A 210 -12.31 -5.41 -13.92
C SER A 210 -12.97 -6.78 -13.77
N LEU A 211 -12.25 -7.71 -13.15
CA LEU A 211 -12.80 -9.00 -12.73
C LEU A 211 -13.14 -8.94 -11.24
N LYS A 212 -14.32 -9.45 -10.88
CA LYS A 212 -14.81 -9.50 -9.50
C LYS A 212 -15.11 -10.94 -9.12
N ASN A 213 -15.02 -11.22 -7.80
CA ASN A 213 -15.29 -12.54 -7.25
C ASN A 213 -14.44 -13.63 -7.92
N ILE A 214 -13.18 -13.32 -8.14
CA ILE A 214 -12.16 -14.24 -8.66
C ILE A 214 -11.21 -14.63 -7.54
N GLU A 215 -10.51 -15.73 -7.73
CA GLU A 215 -9.35 -16.09 -6.93
C GLU A 215 -8.07 -15.90 -7.75
N VAL A 216 -7.05 -15.38 -7.08
CA VAL A 216 -5.72 -15.19 -7.67
C VAL A 216 -4.71 -15.90 -6.81
N SER A 217 -3.87 -16.74 -7.41
CA SER A 217 -2.69 -17.27 -6.74
C SER A 217 -1.40 -16.95 -7.50
N VAL A 218 -0.29 -16.80 -6.79
CA VAL A 218 1.02 -16.56 -7.37
C VAL A 218 1.99 -17.64 -6.93
N LYS A 219 2.71 -18.22 -7.90
CA LYS A 219 3.74 -19.23 -7.65
C LYS A 219 5.11 -18.79 -8.15
N VAL A 220 6.11 -19.05 -7.33
CA VAL A 220 7.54 -18.88 -7.65
C VAL A 220 8.20 -20.25 -7.50
N ASP A 221 8.88 -20.73 -8.55
CA ASP A 221 9.50 -22.06 -8.56
C ASP A 221 8.52 -23.18 -8.11
N ASN A 222 7.26 -23.12 -8.57
CA ASN A 222 6.13 -23.99 -8.23
C ASN A 222 5.64 -23.90 -6.77
N LYS A 223 6.22 -23.05 -5.92
CA LYS A 223 5.75 -22.81 -4.56
C LYS A 223 4.77 -21.64 -4.57
N GLU A 224 3.59 -21.85 -3.98
CA GLU A 224 2.62 -20.77 -3.79
C GLU A 224 3.14 -19.79 -2.73
N VAL A 225 3.20 -18.50 -3.11
CA VAL A 225 3.66 -17.40 -2.26
C VAL A 225 2.55 -16.45 -1.91
N TYR A 226 1.45 -16.48 -2.64
CA TYR A 226 0.26 -15.68 -2.38
C TYR A 226 -0.99 -16.38 -2.93
N SER A 227 -2.10 -16.28 -2.21
CA SER A 227 -3.46 -16.59 -2.67
C SER A 227 -4.44 -15.59 -2.07
N GLY A 228 -5.48 -15.23 -2.83
CA GLY A 228 -6.51 -14.30 -2.36
C GLY A 228 -7.74 -14.27 -3.25
N PHE A 229 -8.88 -13.95 -2.62
CA PHE A 229 -10.17 -13.79 -3.28
C PHE A 229 -10.59 -12.31 -3.34
N GLY A 230 -11.12 -11.85 -4.48
CA GLY A 230 -11.57 -10.45 -4.60
C GLY A 230 -11.65 -9.94 -6.03
N GLU A 231 -11.01 -8.78 -6.27
CA GLU A 231 -11.09 -8.04 -7.53
C GLU A 231 -9.71 -7.73 -8.10
N MET A 232 -9.61 -7.77 -9.44
CA MET A 232 -8.44 -7.31 -10.19
C MET A 232 -8.84 -6.47 -11.41
N LEU A 233 -7.88 -5.76 -11.97
CA LEU A 233 -8.05 -4.91 -13.16
C LEU A 233 -6.96 -5.22 -14.18
N PHE A 234 -7.33 -5.38 -15.45
CA PHE A 234 -6.38 -5.41 -16.56
C PHE A 234 -5.97 -4.00 -16.98
N THR A 235 -4.68 -3.80 -17.22
CA THR A 235 -4.08 -2.57 -17.74
C THR A 235 -3.46 -2.82 -19.11
N HIS A 236 -2.95 -1.78 -19.77
CA HIS A 236 -2.28 -1.94 -21.06
C HIS A 236 -0.93 -2.70 -20.99
N TYR A 237 -0.33 -2.80 -19.80
CA TYR A 237 0.98 -3.46 -19.59
C TYR A 237 0.89 -4.72 -18.72
N GLY A 238 -0.27 -5.00 -18.14
CA GLY A 238 -0.39 -6.12 -17.20
C GLY A 238 -1.64 -6.04 -16.34
N VAL A 239 -1.47 -6.16 -15.03
CA VAL A 239 -2.57 -6.28 -14.09
C VAL A 239 -2.38 -5.39 -12.84
N SER A 240 -3.52 -4.98 -12.26
CA SER A 240 -3.61 -4.14 -11.08
C SER A 240 -4.87 -4.50 -10.26
N GLY A 241 -5.26 -3.65 -9.33
CA GLY A 241 -6.42 -3.87 -8.47
C GLY A 241 -6.06 -4.50 -7.13
N PRO A 242 -6.99 -4.57 -6.17
CA PRO A 242 -6.68 -4.91 -4.78
C PRO A 242 -5.91 -6.22 -4.60
N LEU A 243 -6.34 -7.30 -5.28
CA LEU A 243 -5.64 -8.59 -5.22
C LEU A 243 -4.20 -8.50 -5.74
N ILE A 244 -4.01 -7.83 -6.87
CA ILE A 244 -2.71 -7.73 -7.51
C ILE A 244 -1.76 -6.85 -6.71
N LEU A 245 -2.26 -5.75 -6.15
CA LEU A 245 -1.48 -4.89 -5.26
C LEU A 245 -0.99 -5.68 -4.03
N SER A 246 -1.88 -6.47 -3.41
CA SER A 246 -1.47 -7.35 -2.30
C SER A 246 -0.48 -8.42 -2.74
N ALA A 247 -0.70 -9.07 -3.88
CA ALA A 247 0.21 -10.08 -4.43
C ALA A 247 1.60 -9.52 -4.73
N SER A 248 1.69 -8.26 -5.19
CA SER A 248 2.96 -7.64 -5.56
C SER A 248 3.95 -7.58 -4.39
N ARG A 249 3.47 -7.45 -3.18
CA ARG A 249 4.28 -7.44 -1.95
C ARG A 249 5.11 -8.72 -1.78
N PHE A 250 4.61 -9.86 -2.26
CA PHE A 250 5.25 -11.16 -2.12
C PHE A 250 6.18 -11.52 -3.28
N VAL A 251 6.17 -10.74 -4.37
CA VAL A 251 6.95 -11.05 -5.58
C VAL A 251 7.84 -9.92 -6.08
N ASN A 252 7.74 -8.72 -5.49
CA ASN A 252 8.49 -7.54 -5.91
C ASN A 252 10.02 -7.74 -5.92
N ASN A 253 10.55 -8.55 -5.01
CA ASN A 253 11.97 -8.94 -4.93
C ASN A 253 12.29 -10.22 -5.71
N MET A 254 11.32 -10.85 -6.38
CA MET A 254 11.43 -12.14 -7.06
C MET A 254 11.08 -12.07 -8.56
N VAL A 255 10.90 -10.88 -9.13
CA VAL A 255 10.50 -10.72 -10.54
C VAL A 255 11.46 -11.41 -11.52
N ASN A 256 12.74 -11.48 -11.20
CA ASN A 256 13.76 -12.19 -11.99
C ASN A 256 13.50 -13.70 -12.12
N LYS A 257 12.78 -14.30 -11.18
CA LYS A 257 12.36 -15.72 -11.22
C LYS A 257 11.13 -15.94 -12.08
N LYS A 258 10.58 -14.89 -12.69
CA LYS A 258 9.38 -14.92 -13.55
C LYS A 258 8.20 -15.62 -12.87
N PRO A 259 7.69 -15.09 -11.76
CA PRO A 259 6.56 -15.66 -11.05
C PRO A 259 5.37 -15.89 -11.98
N LYS A 260 4.59 -16.94 -11.72
CA LYS A 260 3.35 -17.23 -12.43
C LYS A 260 2.15 -16.79 -11.60
N LEU A 261 1.30 -15.98 -12.23
CA LEU A 261 0.01 -15.57 -11.70
C LEU A 261 -1.07 -16.46 -12.32
N TYR A 262 -1.87 -17.09 -11.49
CA TYR A 262 -3.01 -17.92 -11.89
C TYR A 262 -4.29 -17.23 -11.44
N ILE A 263 -5.26 -17.16 -12.35
CA ILE A 263 -6.55 -16.52 -12.11
C ILE A 263 -7.64 -17.57 -12.29
N ASP A 264 -8.37 -17.87 -11.21
CA ASP A 264 -9.59 -18.63 -11.27
C ASP A 264 -10.78 -17.67 -11.45
N LEU A 265 -11.41 -17.73 -12.62
CA LEU A 265 -12.54 -16.86 -12.96
C LEU A 265 -13.87 -17.30 -12.31
N LYS A 266 -13.92 -18.53 -11.80
CA LYS A 266 -15.13 -19.15 -11.19
C LYS A 266 -14.78 -19.96 -9.94
N PRO A 267 -14.20 -19.32 -8.90
CA PRO A 267 -13.71 -20.05 -7.72
C PRO A 267 -14.81 -20.75 -6.91
N ALA A 268 -16.04 -20.25 -7.00
CA ALA A 268 -17.19 -20.89 -6.35
C ALA A 268 -17.63 -22.23 -6.98
N MET A 269 -17.04 -22.60 -8.11
CA MET A 269 -17.35 -23.86 -8.80
C MET A 269 -16.11 -24.76 -8.83
N SER A 270 -16.26 -26.03 -8.45
CA SER A 270 -15.26 -27.05 -8.75
C SER A 270 -15.12 -27.26 -10.26
N GLU A 271 -14.03 -27.87 -10.72
CA GLU A 271 -13.83 -28.19 -12.14
C GLU A 271 -14.98 -29.03 -12.70
N LYS A 272 -15.49 -29.99 -11.93
CA LYS A 272 -16.63 -30.85 -12.33
C LYS A 272 -17.92 -30.04 -12.47
N GLU A 273 -18.23 -29.15 -11.55
CA GLU A 273 -19.41 -28.29 -11.63
C GLU A 273 -19.34 -27.32 -12.81
N LEU A 274 -18.15 -26.75 -13.07
CA LEU A 274 -17.93 -25.86 -14.20
C LEU A 274 -18.03 -26.65 -15.53
N ASP A 275 -17.49 -27.87 -15.64
CA ASP A 275 -17.63 -28.70 -16.83
C ASP A 275 -19.11 -29.02 -17.10
N ASN A 276 -19.88 -29.39 -16.09
CA ASN A 276 -21.32 -29.62 -16.20
C ASN A 276 -22.08 -28.33 -16.62
N ARG A 277 -21.64 -27.17 -16.15
CA ARG A 277 -22.20 -25.87 -16.56
C ARG A 277 -21.90 -25.60 -18.02
N ILE A 278 -20.66 -25.80 -18.49
CA ILE A 278 -20.27 -25.64 -19.90
C ILE A 278 -21.09 -26.57 -20.78
N LEU A 279 -21.28 -27.83 -20.39
CA LEU A 279 -22.11 -28.78 -21.15
C LEU A 279 -23.57 -28.33 -21.28
N ARG A 280 -24.16 -27.80 -20.21
CA ARG A 280 -25.53 -27.23 -20.27
C ARG A 280 -25.62 -26.04 -21.22
N ASP A 281 -24.64 -25.12 -21.14
CA ASP A 281 -24.61 -23.96 -22.02
C ASP A 281 -24.38 -24.38 -23.46
N PHE A 282 -23.56 -25.39 -23.73
CA PHE A 282 -23.32 -25.94 -25.06
C PHE A 282 -24.59 -26.64 -25.62
N THR A 283 -25.35 -27.33 -24.80
CA THR A 283 -26.65 -27.89 -25.19
C THR A 283 -27.62 -26.78 -25.58
N LYS A 284 -27.71 -25.71 -24.78
CA LYS A 284 -28.55 -24.54 -25.04
C LYS A 284 -28.19 -23.84 -26.36
N TYR A 285 -26.91 -23.80 -26.70
CA TYR A 285 -26.37 -23.06 -27.83
C TYR A 285 -25.81 -23.96 -28.96
N ALA A 286 -26.27 -25.22 -29.05
CA ALA A 286 -25.71 -26.26 -29.88
C ALA A 286 -25.45 -25.85 -31.36
N ASN A 287 -26.32 -25.05 -31.95
CA ASN A 287 -26.25 -24.62 -33.33
C ASN A 287 -25.55 -23.26 -33.56
N LYS A 288 -25.14 -22.58 -32.44
CA LYS A 288 -24.40 -21.32 -32.57
C LYS A 288 -22.93 -21.55 -32.85
N ASP A 289 -22.27 -20.54 -33.39
CA ASP A 289 -20.81 -20.49 -33.45
C ASP A 289 -20.25 -20.33 -32.03
N PHE A 290 -19.10 -20.90 -31.77
CA PHE A 290 -18.50 -20.92 -30.42
C PHE A 290 -18.35 -19.54 -29.81
N LYS A 291 -17.98 -18.52 -30.59
CA LYS A 291 -17.88 -17.13 -30.14
C LYS A 291 -19.15 -16.55 -29.53
N ASN A 292 -20.31 -17.10 -29.89
CA ASN A 292 -21.62 -16.62 -29.43
C ASN A 292 -22.23 -17.50 -28.32
N ALA A 293 -21.44 -18.38 -27.71
CA ALA A 293 -21.92 -19.36 -26.73
C ALA A 293 -21.35 -19.14 -25.33
N LEU A 294 -20.51 -18.14 -25.14
CA LEU A 294 -19.82 -17.87 -23.87
C LEU A 294 -20.35 -16.65 -23.09
N ASP A 295 -21.35 -15.94 -23.63
CA ASP A 295 -21.88 -14.70 -23.03
C ASP A 295 -22.47 -14.91 -21.62
N ASP A 296 -23.09 -16.07 -21.35
CA ASP A 296 -23.64 -16.40 -20.03
C ASP A 296 -22.55 -16.80 -19.01
N LEU A 297 -21.33 -17.05 -19.49
CA LEU A 297 -20.23 -17.59 -18.66
C LEU A 297 -19.14 -16.56 -18.38
N LEU A 298 -18.80 -15.72 -19.34
CA LEU A 298 -17.65 -14.82 -19.28
C LEU A 298 -18.04 -13.37 -19.65
N PRO A 299 -17.33 -12.36 -19.12
CA PRO A 299 -17.44 -10.99 -19.61
C PRO A 299 -17.15 -10.90 -21.11
N GLN A 300 -17.96 -10.17 -21.87
CA GLN A 300 -17.84 -10.07 -23.33
C GLN A 300 -16.43 -9.74 -23.82
N LYS A 301 -15.73 -8.81 -23.14
CA LYS A 301 -14.37 -8.41 -23.50
C LYS A 301 -13.35 -9.55 -23.33
N LEU A 302 -13.60 -10.51 -22.44
CA LEU A 302 -12.71 -11.64 -22.17
C LEU A 302 -12.90 -12.80 -23.16
N ILE A 303 -14.07 -12.94 -23.78
CA ILE A 303 -14.45 -14.06 -24.65
C ILE A 303 -13.45 -14.27 -25.78
N PRO A 304 -13.08 -13.27 -26.61
CA PRO A 304 -12.15 -13.45 -27.72
C PRO A 304 -10.77 -13.99 -27.25
N VAL A 305 -10.30 -13.51 -26.11
CA VAL A 305 -9.01 -13.94 -25.53
C VAL A 305 -9.09 -15.40 -25.09
N ILE A 306 -10.15 -15.80 -24.38
CA ILE A 306 -10.33 -17.20 -23.93
C ILE A 306 -10.49 -18.15 -25.11
N ILE A 307 -11.20 -17.77 -26.17
CA ILE A 307 -11.31 -18.54 -27.42
C ILE A 307 -9.93 -18.79 -28.02
N LYS A 308 -9.15 -17.72 -28.22
CA LYS A 308 -7.79 -17.79 -28.76
C LYS A 308 -6.87 -18.70 -27.92
N LEU A 309 -6.92 -18.56 -26.57
CA LEU A 309 -6.12 -19.38 -25.65
C LEU A 309 -6.56 -20.85 -25.63
N SER A 310 -7.84 -21.14 -25.88
CA SER A 310 -8.37 -22.50 -25.94
C SER A 310 -8.01 -23.20 -27.23
N GLY A 311 -7.60 -22.46 -28.27
CA GLY A 311 -7.24 -23.02 -29.58
C GLY A 311 -8.44 -23.63 -30.33
N ILE A 312 -9.65 -23.17 -30.00
CA ILE A 312 -10.90 -23.58 -30.66
C ILE A 312 -11.24 -22.53 -31.70
N ASP A 313 -11.58 -22.97 -32.92
CA ASP A 313 -12.04 -22.05 -33.97
C ASP A 313 -13.30 -21.32 -33.53
N GLU A 314 -13.31 -20.00 -33.65
CA GLU A 314 -14.41 -19.13 -33.16
C GLU A 314 -15.72 -19.38 -33.93
N THR A 315 -15.65 -19.88 -35.17
CA THR A 315 -16.80 -20.21 -36.05
C THR A 315 -17.25 -21.65 -35.91
N LYS A 316 -16.51 -22.47 -35.18
CA LYS A 316 -16.86 -23.87 -34.94
C LYS A 316 -18.22 -23.97 -34.25
N LYS A 317 -19.08 -24.87 -34.77
CA LYS A 317 -20.38 -25.11 -34.13
C LYS A 317 -20.19 -25.75 -32.74
N VAL A 318 -20.92 -25.27 -31.76
CA VAL A 318 -20.81 -25.70 -30.37
C VAL A 318 -20.99 -27.20 -30.19
N ASN A 319 -21.92 -27.80 -30.91
CA ASN A 319 -22.18 -29.26 -30.89
C ASN A 319 -21.03 -30.11 -31.46
N SER A 320 -20.05 -29.52 -32.14
CA SER A 320 -18.89 -30.23 -32.68
C SER A 320 -17.62 -29.99 -31.84
N ILE A 321 -17.70 -29.29 -30.70
CA ILE A 321 -16.58 -29.11 -29.80
C ILE A 321 -16.28 -30.42 -29.07
N THR A 322 -15.02 -30.87 -29.18
CA THR A 322 -14.58 -32.14 -28.58
C THR A 322 -14.39 -32.04 -27.06
N LYS A 323 -14.29 -33.19 -26.40
CA LYS A 323 -14.01 -33.25 -24.95
C LYS A 323 -12.66 -32.62 -24.61
N GLU A 324 -11.65 -32.81 -25.45
CA GLU A 324 -10.30 -32.24 -25.29
C GLU A 324 -10.30 -30.71 -25.44
N GLU A 325 -11.05 -30.17 -26.39
CA GLU A 325 -11.23 -28.74 -26.58
C GLU A 325 -11.96 -28.12 -25.39
N ARG A 326 -13.04 -28.77 -24.91
CA ARG A 326 -13.77 -28.35 -23.72
C ARG A 326 -12.88 -28.36 -22.47
N ALA A 327 -12.03 -29.39 -22.32
CA ALA A 327 -11.08 -29.46 -21.22
C ALA A 327 -10.05 -28.30 -21.24
N LYS A 328 -9.59 -27.87 -22.44
CA LYS A 328 -8.74 -26.68 -22.57
C LYS A 328 -9.47 -25.39 -22.20
N LEU A 329 -10.74 -25.26 -22.62
CA LEU A 329 -11.58 -24.13 -22.22
C LEU A 329 -11.75 -24.07 -20.70
N LEU A 330 -12.11 -25.22 -20.09
CA LEU A 330 -12.26 -25.35 -18.65
C LEU A 330 -10.98 -24.92 -17.91
N LYS A 331 -9.82 -25.43 -18.36
CA LYS A 331 -8.52 -25.08 -17.77
C LYS A 331 -8.26 -23.58 -17.85
N ASN A 332 -8.54 -22.92 -18.97
CA ASN A 332 -8.33 -21.47 -19.12
C ASN A 332 -9.26 -20.64 -18.23
N ILE A 333 -10.46 -21.14 -17.91
CA ILE A 333 -11.38 -20.49 -16.99
C ILE A 333 -10.95 -20.68 -15.53
N LYS A 334 -10.49 -21.88 -15.17
CA LYS A 334 -10.05 -22.20 -13.79
C LYS A 334 -8.63 -21.74 -13.48
N SER A 335 -7.79 -21.52 -14.50
CA SER A 335 -6.37 -21.24 -14.30
C SER A 335 -5.80 -20.40 -15.44
N LEU A 336 -6.41 -19.22 -15.68
CA LEU A 336 -5.87 -18.26 -16.64
C LEU A 336 -4.50 -17.78 -16.14
N THR A 337 -3.46 -18.06 -16.92
CA THR A 337 -2.07 -17.91 -16.45
C THR A 337 -1.40 -16.69 -17.08
N LEU A 338 -0.72 -15.89 -16.25
CA LEU A 338 0.14 -14.78 -16.66
C LEU A 338 1.55 -14.97 -16.08
N THR A 339 2.55 -14.46 -16.80
CA THR A 339 3.95 -14.47 -16.36
C THR A 339 4.35 -13.07 -15.94
N ILE A 340 4.63 -12.88 -14.66
CA ILE A 340 5.11 -11.60 -14.12
C ILE A 340 6.55 -11.39 -14.57
N ILE A 341 6.84 -10.21 -15.13
CA ILE A 341 8.18 -9.85 -15.63
C ILE A 341 8.78 -8.64 -14.93
N ASP A 342 7.94 -7.77 -14.35
CA ASP A 342 8.38 -6.54 -13.67
C ASP A 342 7.24 -5.93 -12.84
N THR A 343 7.56 -4.89 -12.08
CA THR A 343 6.61 -3.97 -11.45
C THR A 343 6.60 -2.64 -12.19
N THR A 344 5.64 -1.76 -11.90
CA THR A 344 5.65 -0.38 -12.43
C THR A 344 6.59 0.57 -11.66
N GLY A 345 7.21 0.07 -10.57
CA GLY A 345 8.19 0.82 -9.79
C GLY A 345 7.58 1.82 -8.80
N TYR A 346 8.44 2.63 -8.19
CA TYR A 346 8.05 3.55 -7.10
C TYR A 346 7.08 4.66 -7.49
N ASN A 347 6.99 5.00 -8.76
CA ASN A 347 6.06 6.06 -9.22
C ASN A 347 4.59 5.68 -9.05
N GLU A 348 4.28 4.38 -9.06
CA GLU A 348 2.92 3.86 -8.90
C GLU A 348 2.76 2.98 -7.64
N ALA A 349 3.84 2.72 -6.92
CA ALA A 349 3.78 1.96 -5.67
C ALA A 349 3.04 2.76 -4.58
N VAL A 350 2.09 2.12 -3.91
CA VAL A 350 1.37 2.76 -2.81
C VAL A 350 2.30 3.01 -1.63
N VAL A 351 3.17 2.03 -1.32
CA VAL A 351 4.14 2.10 -0.22
C VAL A 351 5.48 1.50 -0.63
N THR A 352 6.50 1.77 0.19
CA THR A 352 7.82 1.15 0.13
C THR A 352 7.86 -0.01 1.11
N MET A 353 8.26 -1.20 0.67
CA MET A 353 8.67 -2.31 1.53
C MET A 353 10.15 -2.13 1.88
N GLY A 354 10.51 -2.41 3.13
CA GLY A 354 11.84 -2.11 3.66
C GLY A 354 11.91 -0.73 4.33
N GLY A 355 12.94 -0.50 5.11
CA GLY A 355 13.13 0.74 5.87
C GLY A 355 14.25 0.63 6.89
N VAL A 356 14.25 1.51 7.88
CA VAL A 356 15.13 1.41 9.05
C VAL A 356 14.77 0.14 9.81
N ASP A 357 15.80 -0.67 10.09
CA ASP A 357 15.64 -1.98 10.73
C ASP A 357 14.96 -1.83 12.11
N VAL A 358 13.86 -2.55 12.29
CA VAL A 358 13.05 -2.49 13.52
C VAL A 358 13.80 -2.95 14.77
N ASP A 359 14.81 -3.81 14.61
CA ASP A 359 15.62 -4.28 15.74
C ASP A 359 16.44 -3.17 16.38
N GLU A 360 16.67 -2.07 15.66
CA GLU A 360 17.43 -0.91 16.11
C GLU A 360 16.55 0.24 16.64
N ILE A 361 15.24 0.03 16.72
CA ILE A 361 14.25 0.99 17.22
C ILE A 361 13.52 0.38 18.42
N ASP A 362 13.28 1.17 19.45
CA ASP A 362 12.43 0.76 20.58
C ASP A 362 10.95 0.81 20.16
N PRO A 363 10.22 -0.32 20.11
CA PRO A 363 8.83 -0.37 19.67
C PRO A 363 7.87 0.34 20.64
N SER A 364 8.28 0.64 21.88
CA SER A 364 7.45 1.30 22.87
C SER A 364 7.54 2.81 22.85
N THR A 365 8.60 3.38 22.25
CA THR A 365 8.85 4.82 22.21
C THR A 365 9.10 5.36 20.81
N MET A 366 9.44 4.51 19.86
CA MET A 366 9.96 4.83 18.51
C MET A 366 11.37 5.47 18.55
N GLU A 367 12.06 5.47 19.69
CA GLU A 367 13.43 5.98 19.83
C GLU A 367 14.45 4.99 19.26
N SER A 368 15.50 5.52 18.66
CA SER A 368 16.68 4.75 18.25
C SER A 368 17.38 4.12 19.45
N LYS A 369 17.73 2.85 19.35
CA LYS A 369 18.59 2.17 20.33
C LYS A 369 20.08 2.52 20.18
N ILE A 370 20.45 3.22 19.06
CA ILE A 370 21.84 3.57 18.72
C ILE A 370 22.16 5.02 19.06
N VAL A 371 21.22 5.95 18.80
CA VAL A 371 21.40 7.40 18.98
C VAL A 371 20.31 7.93 19.88
N LYS A 372 20.70 8.43 21.05
CA LYS A 372 19.77 9.05 22.01
C LYS A 372 19.16 10.33 21.45
N GLY A 373 17.82 10.47 21.61
CA GLY A 373 17.06 11.60 21.10
C GLY A 373 16.74 11.52 19.61
N LEU A 374 17.04 10.42 18.93
CA LEU A 374 16.63 10.17 17.54
C LEU A 374 15.41 9.23 17.51
N PHE A 375 14.34 9.64 16.84
CA PHE A 375 13.10 8.87 16.71
C PHE A 375 12.76 8.65 15.24
N PHE A 376 12.03 7.58 14.96
CA PHE A 376 11.52 7.26 13.61
C PHE A 376 10.01 7.09 13.64
N ALA A 377 9.29 7.59 12.61
CA ALA A 377 7.84 7.44 12.53
C ALA A 377 7.34 7.29 11.08
N GLY A 378 6.37 6.42 10.90
CA GLY A 378 5.74 6.17 9.60
C GLY A 378 6.57 5.28 8.67
N GLU A 379 6.39 5.45 7.37
CA GLU A 379 6.93 4.59 6.29
C GLU A 379 8.47 4.58 6.17
N ILE A 380 9.19 5.36 6.97
CA ILE A 380 10.66 5.28 7.08
C ILE A 380 11.11 4.01 7.80
N ILE A 381 10.29 3.46 8.68
CA ILE A 381 10.52 2.22 9.42
C ILE A 381 10.26 1.03 8.51
N ASP A 382 10.97 -0.08 8.69
CA ASP A 382 10.73 -1.34 7.95
C ASP A 382 9.43 -2.02 8.39
N VAL A 383 8.31 -1.34 8.11
CA VAL A 383 6.94 -1.83 8.34
C VAL A 383 6.06 -1.46 7.15
N ASP A 384 5.30 -2.43 6.64
CA ASP A 384 4.34 -2.19 5.56
C ASP A 384 3.11 -3.08 5.71
N SER A 385 1.94 -2.55 5.38
CA SER A 385 0.64 -3.23 5.46
C SER A 385 -0.04 -3.27 4.11
N PHE A 386 -1.07 -4.11 3.97
CA PHE A 386 -1.93 -4.15 2.80
C PHE A 386 -2.68 -2.84 2.57
N THR A 387 -3.37 -2.75 1.42
CA THR A 387 -4.29 -1.64 1.13
C THR A 387 -5.52 -1.71 2.05
N GLY A 388 -6.10 -0.54 2.39
CA GLY A 388 -7.31 -0.55 3.23
C GLY A 388 -7.32 0.45 4.37
N GLY A 389 -6.33 1.36 4.44
CA GLY A 389 -6.18 2.35 5.52
C GLY A 389 -5.09 2.00 6.52
N PHE A 390 -4.56 0.78 6.47
CA PHE A 390 -3.57 0.26 7.43
C PHE A 390 -2.27 1.08 7.46
N ASN A 391 -1.71 1.45 6.30
CA ASN A 391 -0.46 2.21 6.23
C ASN A 391 -0.58 3.65 6.78
N LEU A 392 -1.76 4.27 6.67
CA LEU A 392 -2.00 5.56 7.34
C LEU A 392 -2.17 5.39 8.84
N GLN A 393 -2.79 4.29 9.30
CA GLN A 393 -2.82 3.97 10.73
C GLN A 393 -1.42 3.77 11.29
N ILE A 394 -0.51 3.05 10.60
CA ILE A 394 0.91 2.96 10.98
C ILE A 394 1.50 4.36 11.16
N ALA A 395 1.28 5.24 10.17
CA ALA A 395 1.83 6.59 10.21
C ALA A 395 1.30 7.41 11.41
N PHE A 396 0.00 7.34 11.70
CA PHE A 396 -0.58 8.06 12.84
C PHE A 396 -0.16 7.46 14.17
N SER A 397 -0.21 6.12 14.31
CA SER A 397 0.12 5.45 15.57
C SER A 397 1.59 5.61 15.95
N THR A 398 2.52 5.40 15.01
CA THR A 398 3.95 5.59 15.26
C THR A 398 4.32 7.07 15.46
N GLY A 399 3.65 7.97 14.72
CA GLY A 399 3.81 9.41 14.89
C GLY A 399 3.34 9.88 16.27
N TYR A 400 2.18 9.38 16.72
CA TYR A 400 1.67 9.67 18.06
C TYR A 400 2.63 9.16 19.15
N LEU A 401 3.08 7.90 19.01
CA LEU A 401 3.98 7.28 19.99
C LEU A 401 5.33 8.02 20.07
N ALA A 402 5.92 8.40 18.95
CA ALA A 402 7.12 9.25 18.94
C ALA A 402 6.89 10.65 19.51
N GLY A 403 5.67 11.17 19.42
CA GLY A 403 5.32 12.50 19.93
C GLY A 403 5.07 12.56 21.44
N ILE A 404 4.66 11.47 22.08
CA ILE A 404 4.46 11.44 23.55
C ILE A 404 5.75 11.14 24.32
N ASN A 405 6.79 10.63 23.68
CA ASN A 405 8.09 10.26 24.26
C ASN A 405 9.19 11.26 23.92
#